data_1c5a8fad81de26db11cc2fb005df5ffe
#
_entry.id   1c5a8fad81de26db11cc2fb005df5ffe
#
_cell.length_a   1.000
_cell.length_b   1.000
_cell.length_c   1.000
_cell.angle_alpha   90.00
_cell.angle_beta   90.00
_cell.angle_gamma   90.00
#
_symmetry.space_group_name_H-M   'P 1'
#
loop_
_entity.id
_entity.type
_entity.pdbx_description
1 polymer ?
#
loop_
_entity_poly.entity_id
_entity_poly.type
_entity_poly.pdbx_seq_one_letter_code
_entity_poly.pdbx_strand_id
1 'polypeptide(L)'
;MISESEKLAEFAAAVRNSTIKRLKQVPAGKENWRITPDAMSIAETAYHIIEADEWLIEKIENRDLEPMQGKTGTVKIDNNVEFRELIDRLQQSGERRCSFIRELDESRLLSTIFDKRFGKEVTIWWIIVRGNLDHEIHHRGQLSAYLKPLN
;
A
#
# COMPACT_ATOMS: atom_id res chain seq x y z
N MET A 1 -2.60 -21.11 19.55
CA MET A 1 -1.98 -21.13 18.19
C MET A 1 -2.39 -19.86 17.44
N ILE A 2 -1.43 -19.17 16.85
CA ILE A 2 -1.68 -17.99 16.04
C ILE A 2 -2.33 -18.40 14.71
N SER A 3 -3.44 -17.78 14.34
CA SER A 3 -4.16 -18.07 13.09
C SER A 3 -3.38 -17.55 11.86
N GLU A 4 -3.75 -18.04 10.68
CA GLU A 4 -3.19 -17.53 9.43
C GLU A 4 -3.48 -16.03 9.25
N SER A 5 -4.68 -15.58 9.64
CA SER A 5 -5.05 -14.17 9.59
C SER A 5 -4.16 -13.31 10.49
N GLU A 6 -3.86 -13.79 11.69
CA GLU A 6 -2.97 -13.08 12.61
C GLU A 6 -1.56 -12.99 12.06
N LYS A 7 -1.02 -14.07 11.53
CA LYS A 7 0.31 -14.08 10.89
C LYS A 7 0.36 -13.13 9.70
N LEU A 8 -0.68 -13.13 8.90
CA LEU A 8 -0.76 -12.26 7.73
C LEU A 8 -0.85 -10.79 8.12
N ALA A 9 -1.64 -10.48 9.16
CA ALA A 9 -1.74 -9.12 9.70
C ALA A 9 -0.40 -8.63 10.27
N GLU A 10 0.32 -9.48 10.99
CA GLU A 10 1.67 -9.15 11.49
C GLU A 10 2.64 -8.86 10.33
N PHE A 11 2.60 -9.67 9.30
CA PHE A 11 3.43 -9.44 8.12
C PHE A 11 3.06 -8.11 7.43
N ALA A 12 1.77 -7.83 7.29
CA ALA A 12 1.30 -6.58 6.71
C ALA A 12 1.77 -5.36 7.52
N ALA A 13 1.74 -5.46 8.85
CA ALA A 13 2.26 -4.40 9.72
C ALA A 13 3.74 -4.18 9.53
N ALA A 14 4.52 -5.26 9.41
CA ALA A 14 5.98 -5.18 9.17
C ALA A 14 6.29 -4.52 7.81
N VAL A 15 5.52 -4.84 6.78
CA VAL A 15 5.66 -4.21 5.45
C VAL A 15 5.41 -2.70 5.57
N ARG A 16 4.33 -2.28 6.23
CA ARG A 16 4.01 -0.86 6.40
C ARG A 16 5.05 -0.13 7.23
N ASN A 17 5.51 -0.70 8.31
CA ASN A 17 6.56 -0.08 9.13
C ASN A 17 7.83 0.15 8.32
N SER A 18 8.17 -0.77 7.44
CA SER A 18 9.32 -0.64 6.54
C SER A 18 9.13 0.48 5.52
N THR A 19 7.93 0.62 4.95
CA THR A 19 7.59 1.71 4.03
C THR A 19 7.68 3.06 4.74
N ILE A 20 7.09 3.19 5.92
CA ILE A 20 7.11 4.42 6.71
C ILE A 20 8.53 4.83 7.06
N LYS A 21 9.39 3.87 7.42
CA LYS A 21 10.78 4.13 7.71
C LYS A 21 11.50 4.81 6.53
N ARG A 22 11.24 4.35 5.30
CA ARG A 22 11.82 4.98 4.10
C ARG A 22 11.28 6.38 3.88
N LEU A 23 9.97 6.57 4.00
CA LEU A 23 9.35 7.89 3.82
C LEU A 23 9.88 8.91 4.82
N LYS A 24 10.16 8.50 6.06
CA LYS A 24 10.75 9.39 7.08
C LYS A 24 12.19 9.81 6.75
N GLN A 25 12.85 9.14 5.83
CA GLN A 25 14.20 9.48 5.38
C GLN A 25 14.21 10.46 4.20
N VAL A 26 13.05 10.83 3.66
CA VAL A 26 12.95 11.79 2.56
C VAL A 26 13.38 13.16 3.06
N PRO A 27 14.38 13.80 2.44
CA PRO A 27 14.82 15.13 2.86
C PRO A 27 13.72 16.19 2.65
N ALA A 28 13.65 17.14 3.56
CA ALA A 28 12.73 18.27 3.43
C ALA A 28 12.96 18.98 2.08
N GLY A 29 11.87 19.27 1.38
CA GLY A 29 11.91 19.85 0.05
C GLY A 29 11.95 18.83 -1.10
N LYS A 30 12.07 17.54 -0.79
CA LYS A 30 12.12 16.46 -1.80
C LYS A 30 10.86 15.60 -1.83
N GLU A 31 9.82 16.00 -1.15
CA GLU A 31 8.57 15.22 -1.03
C GLU A 31 7.89 15.01 -2.39
N ASN A 32 8.03 15.97 -3.31
CA ASN A 32 7.45 15.90 -4.65
C ASN A 32 8.46 15.45 -5.73
N TRP A 33 9.62 14.94 -5.31
CA TRP A 33 10.64 14.48 -6.24
C TRP A 33 10.14 13.32 -7.10
N ARG A 34 10.49 13.35 -8.39
CA ARG A 34 10.18 12.31 -9.39
C ARG A 34 11.46 11.85 -10.05
N ILE A 35 11.54 10.55 -10.34
CA ILE A 35 12.70 10.03 -11.10
C ILE A 35 12.67 10.51 -12.56
N THR A 36 11.46 10.62 -13.13
CA THR A 36 11.19 11.17 -14.46
C THR A 36 9.91 11.99 -14.41
N PRO A 37 9.67 12.91 -15.36
CA PRO A 37 8.45 13.75 -15.37
C PRO A 37 7.14 12.95 -15.42
N ASP A 38 7.16 11.76 -16.00
CA ASP A 38 5.98 10.91 -16.14
C ASP A 38 5.82 9.88 -15.00
N ALA A 39 6.77 9.83 -14.07
CA ALA A 39 6.69 8.95 -12.90
C ALA A 39 5.93 9.61 -11.75
N MET A 40 5.33 8.80 -10.89
CA MET A 40 4.76 9.31 -9.64
C MET A 40 5.85 9.91 -8.76
N SER A 41 5.51 11.00 -8.08
CA SER A 41 6.38 11.57 -7.06
C SER A 41 6.42 10.67 -5.81
N ILE A 42 7.35 10.96 -4.90
CA ILE A 42 7.40 10.28 -3.60
C ILE A 42 6.07 10.43 -2.86
N ALA A 43 5.51 11.64 -2.80
CA ALA A 43 4.22 11.88 -2.15
C ALA A 43 3.08 11.14 -2.85
N GLU A 44 3.08 11.13 -4.18
CA GLU A 44 2.07 10.39 -4.95
C GLU A 44 2.17 8.88 -4.73
N THR A 45 3.38 8.36 -4.60
CA THR A 45 3.60 6.94 -4.31
C THR A 45 3.03 6.58 -2.93
N ALA A 46 3.27 7.43 -1.93
CA ALA A 46 2.71 7.21 -0.58
C ALA A 46 1.18 7.24 -0.60
N TYR A 47 0.59 8.22 -1.29
CA TYR A 47 -0.86 8.31 -1.43
C TYR A 47 -1.45 7.10 -2.17
N HIS A 48 -0.76 6.65 -3.21
CA HIS A 48 -1.16 5.46 -3.98
C HIS A 48 -1.19 4.19 -3.11
N ILE A 49 -0.27 4.07 -2.16
CA ILE A 49 -0.27 2.94 -1.22
C ILE A 49 -1.51 3.00 -0.30
N ILE A 50 -1.91 4.19 0.14
CA ILE A 50 -3.14 4.38 0.93
C ILE A 50 -4.36 3.96 0.11
N GLU A 51 -4.45 4.41 -1.13
CA GLU A 51 -5.55 4.05 -2.03
C GLU A 51 -5.60 2.54 -2.27
N ALA A 52 -4.45 1.88 -2.36
CA ALA A 52 -4.36 0.44 -2.53
C ALA A 52 -4.97 -0.32 -1.34
N ASP A 53 -4.77 0.17 -0.12
CA ASP A 53 -5.38 -0.42 1.07
C ASP A 53 -6.91 -0.30 1.06
N GLU A 54 -7.39 0.89 0.72
CA GLU A 54 -8.83 1.15 0.62
C GLU A 54 -9.45 0.29 -0.49
N TRP A 55 -8.79 0.20 -1.61
CA TRP A 55 -9.22 -0.65 -2.73
C TRP A 55 -9.27 -2.13 -2.34
N LEU A 56 -8.28 -2.61 -1.59
CA LEU A 56 -8.23 -4.01 -1.13
C LEU A 56 -9.47 -4.35 -0.30
N ILE A 57 -9.77 -3.54 0.69
CA ILE A 57 -10.90 -3.77 1.60
C ILE A 57 -12.21 -3.75 0.80
N GLU A 58 -12.38 -2.76 -0.05
CA GLU A 58 -13.58 -2.63 -0.85
C GLU A 58 -13.72 -3.77 -1.87
N LYS A 59 -12.63 -4.20 -2.49
CA LYS A 59 -12.62 -5.32 -3.43
C LYS A 59 -13.07 -6.61 -2.76
N ILE A 60 -12.58 -6.88 -1.56
CA ILE A 60 -12.94 -8.09 -0.80
C ILE A 60 -14.43 -8.05 -0.41
N GLU A 61 -14.95 -6.87 -0.08
CA GLU A 61 -16.36 -6.71 0.30
C GLU A 61 -17.31 -6.62 -0.89
N ASN A 62 -16.87 -6.02 -1.99
CA ASN A 62 -17.72 -5.67 -3.15
C ASN A 62 -17.20 -6.21 -4.49
N ARG A 63 -16.58 -7.23 -4.61
CA ARG A 63 -16.13 -8.06 -5.75
C ARG A 63 -16.01 -7.43 -7.16
N ASP A 64 -16.75 -6.39 -7.52
CA ASP A 64 -16.86 -5.84 -8.88
C ASP A 64 -16.04 -4.57 -9.13
N LEU A 65 -15.02 -4.30 -8.32
CA LEU A 65 -14.18 -3.13 -8.50
C LEU A 65 -13.22 -3.29 -9.67
N GLU A 66 -13.06 -2.19 -10.41
CA GLU A 66 -12.04 -2.09 -11.43
C GLU A 66 -10.64 -2.03 -10.80
N PRO A 67 -9.60 -2.52 -11.51
CA PRO A 67 -8.24 -2.38 -11.04
C PRO A 67 -7.85 -0.91 -10.83
N MET A 68 -7.16 -0.65 -9.73
CA MET A 68 -6.66 0.68 -9.42
C MET A 68 -5.38 0.96 -10.21
N GLN A 69 -5.19 2.23 -10.60
CA GLN A 69 -3.98 2.67 -11.28
C GLN A 69 -3.40 3.89 -10.56
N GLY A 70 -2.07 3.93 -10.46
CA GLY A 70 -1.36 5.09 -9.96
C GLY A 70 -1.50 6.28 -10.91
N LYS A 71 -1.55 7.49 -10.35
CA LYS A 71 -1.75 8.73 -11.10
C LYS A 71 -0.63 9.71 -10.83
N THR A 72 -0.10 10.30 -11.89
CA THR A 72 0.91 11.35 -11.83
C THR A 72 0.23 12.72 -11.78
N GLY A 73 0.75 13.63 -10.96
CA GLY A 73 0.27 15.01 -10.88
C GLY A 73 -0.98 15.22 -10.03
N THR A 74 -1.39 14.20 -9.26
CA THR A 74 -2.63 14.27 -8.46
C THR A 74 -2.41 14.72 -7.01
N VAL A 75 -1.18 14.61 -6.50
CA VAL A 75 -0.84 14.97 -5.12
C VAL A 75 0.38 15.87 -5.14
N LYS A 76 0.28 17.01 -4.48
CA LYS A 76 1.39 17.94 -4.29
C LYS A 76 1.47 18.30 -2.82
N ILE A 77 2.65 18.16 -2.26
CA ILE A 77 2.95 18.49 -0.87
C ILE A 77 3.64 19.88 -0.85
N ASP A 78 3.06 20.82 -0.11
CA ASP A 78 3.58 22.19 -0.07
C ASP A 78 4.64 22.39 1.01
N ASN A 79 4.65 21.55 2.04
CA ASN A 79 5.60 21.65 3.14
C ASN A 79 5.75 20.31 3.88
N ASN A 80 6.75 20.26 4.75
CA ASN A 80 7.06 19.05 5.50
C ASN A 80 5.97 18.64 6.50
N VAL A 81 5.17 19.60 6.99
CA VAL A 81 4.05 19.28 7.88
C VAL A 81 3.00 18.43 7.15
N GLU A 82 2.65 18.83 5.94
CA GLU A 82 1.71 18.06 5.10
C GLU A 82 2.25 16.67 4.78
N PHE A 83 3.55 16.54 4.58
CA PHE A 83 4.16 15.24 4.32
C PHE A 83 4.08 14.32 5.54
N ARG A 84 4.31 14.88 6.73
CA ARG A 84 4.14 14.10 7.98
C ARG A 84 2.69 13.67 8.20
N GLU A 85 1.73 14.54 7.86
CA GLU A 85 0.31 14.20 7.89
C GLU A 85 0.00 13.05 6.92
N LEU A 86 0.60 13.05 5.73
CA LEU A 86 0.46 11.96 4.77
C LEU A 86 1.02 10.65 5.34
N ILE A 87 2.17 10.69 6.00
CA ILE A 87 2.76 9.53 6.68
C ILE A 87 1.82 9.02 7.79
N ASP A 88 1.22 9.91 8.57
CA ASP A 88 0.26 9.54 9.61
C ASP A 88 -0.97 8.85 9.01
N ARG A 89 -1.49 9.35 7.90
CA ARG A 89 -2.58 8.71 7.17
C ARG A 89 -2.20 7.32 6.67
N LEU A 90 -0.96 7.18 6.21
CA LEU A 90 -0.43 5.89 5.75
C LEU A 90 -0.37 4.89 6.91
N GLN A 91 0.03 5.34 8.09
CA GLN A 91 0.02 4.50 9.28
C GLN A 91 -1.40 4.07 9.67
N GLN A 92 -2.34 5.01 9.68
CA GLN A 92 -3.75 4.71 9.99
C GLN A 92 -4.36 3.74 8.98
N SER A 93 -4.09 3.92 7.71
CA SER A 93 -4.53 3.01 6.65
C SER A 93 -3.96 1.61 6.85
N GLY A 94 -2.69 1.50 7.24
CA GLY A 94 -2.06 0.22 7.56
C GLY A 94 -2.68 -0.47 8.76
N GLU A 95 -3.03 0.28 9.79
CA GLU A 95 -3.73 -0.26 10.97
C GLU A 95 -5.12 -0.79 10.61
N ARG A 96 -5.87 -0.06 9.80
CA ARG A 96 -7.17 -0.51 9.28
C ARG A 96 -7.02 -1.79 8.46
N ARG A 97 -6.04 -1.86 7.60
CA ARG A 97 -5.73 -3.06 6.82
C ARG A 97 -5.44 -4.25 7.73
N CYS A 98 -4.62 -4.07 8.75
CA CYS A 98 -4.30 -5.12 9.70
C CYS A 98 -5.54 -5.61 10.46
N SER A 99 -6.36 -4.69 10.95
CA SER A 99 -7.61 -5.03 11.65
C SER A 99 -8.56 -5.81 10.74
N PHE A 100 -8.70 -5.37 9.50
CA PHE A 100 -9.53 -6.05 8.51
C PHE A 100 -9.04 -7.48 8.27
N ILE A 101 -7.73 -7.66 8.08
CA ILE A 101 -7.13 -8.98 7.84
C ILE A 101 -7.34 -9.90 9.06
N ARG A 102 -7.15 -9.38 10.28
CA ARG A 102 -7.32 -10.17 11.51
C ARG A 102 -8.73 -10.74 11.66
N GLU A 103 -9.73 -10.01 11.18
CA GLU A 103 -11.12 -10.42 11.29
C GLU A 103 -11.53 -11.49 10.26
N LEU A 104 -10.69 -11.75 9.26
CA LEU A 104 -10.97 -12.79 8.28
C LEU A 104 -10.66 -14.15 8.89
N ASP A 105 -11.65 -15.05 8.89
CA ASP A 105 -11.40 -16.44 9.27
C ASP A 105 -10.75 -17.22 8.13
N GLU A 106 -10.28 -18.43 8.41
CA GLU A 106 -9.59 -19.24 7.42
C GLU A 106 -10.48 -19.57 6.21
N SER A 107 -11.74 -19.85 6.47
CA SER A 107 -12.72 -20.11 5.40
C SER A 107 -12.83 -18.91 4.46
N ARG A 108 -12.87 -17.70 5.00
CA ARG A 108 -12.94 -16.48 4.22
C ARG A 108 -11.65 -16.24 3.42
N LEU A 109 -10.49 -16.45 4.03
CA LEU A 109 -9.19 -16.33 3.35
C LEU A 109 -9.07 -17.24 2.15
N LEU A 110 -9.62 -18.45 2.23
CA LEU A 110 -9.57 -19.44 1.16
C LEU A 110 -10.72 -19.30 0.16
N SER A 111 -11.72 -18.48 0.44
CA SER A 111 -12.78 -18.19 -0.52
C SER A 111 -12.22 -17.42 -1.73
N THR A 112 -12.88 -17.53 -2.89
CA THR A 112 -12.38 -16.94 -4.13
C THR A 112 -13.23 -15.78 -4.59
N ILE A 113 -12.57 -14.87 -5.29
CA ILE A 113 -13.21 -13.79 -6.03
C ILE A 113 -12.53 -13.66 -7.38
N PHE A 114 -13.24 -13.15 -8.39
CA PHE A 114 -12.66 -12.87 -9.69
C PHE A 114 -11.85 -11.58 -9.62
N ASP A 115 -10.60 -11.62 -10.08
CA ASP A 115 -9.75 -10.44 -10.16
C ASP A 115 -9.34 -10.19 -11.62
N LYS A 116 -9.77 -9.06 -12.15
CA LYS A 116 -9.50 -8.67 -13.54
C LYS A 116 -8.01 -8.53 -13.83
N ARG A 117 -7.21 -8.17 -12.83
CA ARG A 117 -5.75 -8.04 -13.00
C ARG A 117 -5.09 -9.36 -13.34
N PHE A 118 -5.62 -10.46 -12.79
CA PHE A 118 -5.10 -11.81 -13.00
C PHE A 118 -5.94 -12.60 -14.00
N GLY A 119 -7.12 -12.09 -14.38
CA GLY A 119 -7.99 -12.70 -15.36
C GLY A 119 -8.61 -14.04 -14.92
N LYS A 120 -8.74 -14.27 -13.60
CA LYS A 120 -9.23 -15.54 -13.05
C LYS A 120 -9.75 -15.39 -11.62
N GLU A 121 -10.42 -16.43 -11.13
CA GLU A 121 -10.75 -16.56 -9.71
C GLU A 121 -9.47 -16.77 -8.91
N VAL A 122 -9.30 -16.00 -7.84
CA VAL A 122 -8.17 -16.10 -6.91
C VAL A 122 -8.69 -16.07 -5.48
N THR A 123 -7.94 -16.65 -4.56
CA THR A 123 -8.32 -16.61 -3.15
C THR A 123 -8.18 -15.18 -2.59
N ILE A 124 -8.92 -14.87 -1.54
CA ILE A 124 -8.74 -13.61 -0.81
C ILE A 124 -7.32 -13.53 -0.27
N TRP A 125 -6.76 -14.64 0.22
CA TRP A 125 -5.36 -14.72 0.61
C TRP A 125 -4.42 -14.24 -0.52
N TRP A 126 -4.65 -14.72 -1.73
CA TRP A 126 -3.84 -14.33 -2.90
C TRP A 126 -3.93 -12.84 -3.19
N ILE A 127 -5.15 -12.27 -3.12
CA ILE A 127 -5.35 -10.83 -3.35
C ILE A 127 -4.60 -10.00 -2.31
N ILE A 128 -4.65 -10.40 -1.05
CA ILE A 128 -3.93 -9.69 0.01
C ILE A 128 -2.42 -9.76 -0.25
N VAL A 129 -1.88 -10.95 -0.45
CA VAL A 129 -0.43 -11.15 -0.58
C VAL A 129 0.09 -10.62 -1.91
N ARG A 130 -0.44 -11.14 -3.01
CA ARG A 130 0.07 -10.82 -4.35
C ARG A 130 -0.46 -9.48 -4.87
N GLY A 131 -1.71 -9.16 -4.55
CA GLY A 131 -2.37 -7.96 -5.06
C GLY A 131 -2.10 -6.70 -4.24
N ASN A 132 -1.83 -6.81 -2.95
CA ASN A 132 -1.67 -5.65 -2.07
C ASN A 132 -0.27 -5.58 -1.43
N LEU A 133 0.14 -6.61 -0.69
CA LEU A 133 1.43 -6.55 0.02
C LEU A 133 2.61 -6.55 -0.95
N ASP A 134 2.58 -7.38 -1.97
CA ASP A 134 3.62 -7.39 -3.00
C ASP A 134 3.69 -6.03 -3.73
N HIS A 135 2.56 -5.41 -3.99
CA HIS A 135 2.47 -4.08 -4.58
C HIS A 135 3.15 -3.02 -3.70
N GLU A 136 2.89 -3.05 -2.39
CA GLU A 136 3.56 -2.13 -1.46
C GLU A 136 5.06 -2.39 -1.38
N ILE A 137 5.47 -3.65 -1.35
CA ILE A 137 6.90 -4.05 -1.33
C ILE A 137 7.59 -3.52 -2.61
N HIS A 138 6.92 -3.61 -3.75
CA HIS A 138 7.42 -3.04 -5.00
C HIS A 138 7.67 -1.53 -4.88
N HIS A 139 6.70 -0.77 -4.41
CA HIS A 139 6.84 0.68 -4.23
C HIS A 139 7.86 1.03 -3.15
N ARG A 140 7.93 0.27 -2.06
CA ARG A 140 8.97 0.44 -1.04
C ARG A 140 10.37 0.28 -1.63
N GLY A 141 10.56 -0.69 -2.52
CA GLY A 141 11.83 -0.88 -3.23
C GLY A 141 12.18 0.33 -4.09
N GLN A 142 11.21 0.91 -4.79
CA GLN A 142 11.41 2.15 -5.56
C GLN A 142 11.82 3.30 -4.64
N LEU A 143 11.13 3.49 -3.52
CA LEU A 143 11.45 4.53 -2.54
C LEU A 143 12.87 4.37 -2.01
N SER A 144 13.29 3.13 -1.70
CA SER A 144 14.66 2.86 -1.25
C SER A 144 15.69 3.29 -2.29
N ALA A 145 15.43 3.02 -3.56
CA ALA A 145 16.31 3.43 -4.67
C ALA A 145 16.33 4.95 -4.83
N TYR A 146 15.17 5.60 -4.73
CA TYR A 146 15.05 7.07 -4.90
C TYR A 146 15.78 7.84 -3.79
N LEU A 147 15.84 7.29 -2.59
CA LEU A 147 16.53 7.93 -1.47
C LEU A 147 18.04 8.05 -1.69
N LYS A 148 18.65 7.15 -2.47
CA LYS A 148 20.10 7.15 -2.69
C LYS A 148 20.61 8.45 -3.32
N PRO A 149 20.05 8.96 -4.43
CA PRO A 149 20.51 10.21 -5.00
C PRO A 149 20.07 11.45 -4.21
N LEU A 150 19.15 11.32 -3.26
CA LEU A 150 18.61 12.43 -2.47
C LEU A 150 19.38 12.69 -1.18
N ASN A 151 20.21 11.76 -0.76
CA ASN A 151 20.98 11.85 0.49
C ASN A 151 22.48 11.99 0.28
#